data_06d55186ffac8861b2015e7c21663e0c
#
_entry.id   06d55186ffac8861b2015e7c21663e0c
#
_cell.length_a   1.000
_cell.length_b   1.000
_cell.length_c   1.000
_cell.angle_alpha   90.00
_cell.angle_beta   90.00
_cell.angle_gamma   90.00
#
_symmetry.space_group_name_H-M   'P 1'
#
loop_
_entity.id
_entity.type
_entity.pdbx_description
1 polymer ?
#
loop_
_entity_poly.entity_id
_entity_poly.type
_entity_poly.pdbx_seq_one_letter_code
_entity_poly.pdbx_strand_id
1 'polypeptide(L)'
;MKPSAIIFVDVDDSEYTCYRYREPHFLAARKRGLACLIVAKKSRRHLKRLYTDSDDLFLVERLDEESLLSVVEKASKEYRLAAVFSYAGQATPDGQIGMTVANVCRSLGLHHSSPEGINACNDKFVMRRRLEDHAIPSVSYVLCQNEAELIAGGLEIGYPLIAKPRFGARSAFIKKCETEAELLEHYRVYQLEFDRSLSASSFGHCSIGSKRNIPGSTILLEEWIDGVEGTVECVVTESAVYPLIINEKLIMTDRSHTILENLLITPPESFSSAQEKIIRDYACQCIKALGLNRAIAHVEFKMTPKGPRLIEVNPRLGGLYVNLAFADIAGLCPWETHLDLLLNETCLSTRLRLAEERVRNASKHYSMMAFYPNSSGVFKGFAGLSAVESSAKILEFDHFPFGSTVCSETEEYYLLKCWAEVKNGTEAKALYQMLSMNINPIIE
;
A
#
# COMPACT_ATOMS: atom_id res chain seq x y z
N MET A 1 24.42 30.46 -3.64
CA MET A 1 24.33 28.96 -3.47
C MET A 1 23.08 28.51 -4.15
N LYS A 2 23.12 27.33 -4.83
CA LYS A 2 21.91 26.73 -5.43
C LYS A 2 20.92 26.38 -4.34
N PRO A 3 19.59 26.59 -4.53
CA PRO A 3 18.59 26.15 -3.59
C PRO A 3 18.58 24.61 -3.50
N SER A 4 18.30 24.08 -2.30
CA SER A 4 18.13 22.64 -2.12
C SER A 4 16.75 22.22 -2.61
N ALA A 5 16.66 21.07 -3.28
CA ALA A 5 15.44 20.59 -3.88
C ALA A 5 15.20 19.09 -3.66
N ILE A 6 13.94 18.70 -3.72
CA ILE A 6 13.50 17.31 -3.84
C ILE A 6 12.87 17.08 -5.21
N ILE A 7 13.00 15.86 -5.76
CA ILE A 7 12.31 15.43 -6.97
C ILE A 7 11.29 14.37 -6.60
N PHE A 8 10.02 14.61 -6.95
CA PHE A 8 8.96 13.61 -6.91
C PHE A 8 8.74 13.01 -8.30
N VAL A 9 8.86 11.69 -8.42
CA VAL A 9 8.59 10.96 -9.65
C VAL A 9 7.12 10.51 -9.64
N ASP A 10 6.31 11.20 -10.45
CA ASP A 10 4.87 10.98 -10.49
C ASP A 10 4.51 9.90 -11.53
N VAL A 11 3.94 8.82 -11.02
CA VAL A 11 3.56 7.63 -11.81
C VAL A 11 2.05 7.45 -11.94
N ASP A 12 1.27 8.26 -11.23
CA ASP A 12 -0.16 8.07 -11.13
C ASP A 12 -0.90 8.65 -12.34
N ASP A 13 -1.87 7.90 -12.83
CA ASP A 13 -2.73 8.31 -13.94
C ASP A 13 -4.03 8.97 -13.47
N SER A 14 -4.31 9.01 -12.14
CA SER A 14 -5.51 9.64 -11.59
C SER A 14 -5.22 11.00 -10.94
N GLU A 15 -6.06 12.00 -11.23
CA GLU A 15 -6.01 13.31 -10.58
C GLU A 15 -6.14 13.20 -9.05
N TYR A 16 -6.94 12.24 -8.58
CA TYR A 16 -7.25 12.03 -7.17
C TYR A 16 -6.02 11.63 -6.34
N THR A 17 -5.22 10.71 -6.86
CA THR A 17 -4.04 10.20 -6.16
C THR A 17 -2.88 11.20 -6.15
N CYS A 18 -2.75 12.01 -7.18
CA CYS A 18 -1.72 13.08 -7.24
C CYS A 18 -1.81 14.03 -6.06
N TYR A 19 -3.00 14.56 -5.77
CA TYR A 19 -3.20 15.51 -4.66
C TYR A 19 -2.99 14.87 -3.29
N ARG A 20 -3.47 13.64 -3.11
CA ARG A 20 -3.50 12.99 -1.81
C ARG A 20 -2.12 12.62 -1.26
N TYR A 21 -1.18 12.32 -2.14
CA TYR A 21 0.15 11.83 -1.73
C TYR A 21 1.28 12.82 -2.00
N ARG A 22 1.24 13.56 -3.08
CA ARG A 22 2.29 14.51 -3.44
C ARG A 22 2.21 15.79 -2.62
N GLU A 23 1.02 16.39 -2.55
CA GLU A 23 0.83 17.67 -1.87
C GLU A 23 1.33 17.68 -0.42
N PRO A 24 1.00 16.68 0.43
CA PRO A 24 1.51 16.65 1.80
C PRO A 24 3.05 16.55 1.89
N HIS A 25 3.70 15.83 0.97
CA HIS A 25 5.17 15.80 0.90
C HIS A 25 5.74 17.17 0.51
N PHE A 26 5.12 17.86 -0.43
CA PHE A 26 5.55 19.18 -0.85
C PHE A 26 5.36 20.21 0.26
N LEU A 27 4.25 20.17 0.98
CA LEU A 27 4.05 21.01 2.16
C LEU A 27 5.15 20.75 3.21
N ALA A 28 5.47 19.49 3.48
CA ALA A 28 6.54 19.12 4.41
C ALA A 28 7.94 19.58 3.92
N ALA A 29 8.20 19.50 2.62
CA ALA A 29 9.46 19.95 2.01
C ALA A 29 9.59 21.48 2.04
N ARG A 30 8.53 22.21 1.72
CA ARG A 30 8.51 23.68 1.74
C ARG A 30 8.73 24.24 3.15
N LYS A 31 8.18 23.60 4.19
CA LYS A 31 8.48 23.94 5.59
C LYS A 31 9.98 23.85 5.92
N ARG A 32 10.74 23.05 5.18
CA ARG A 32 12.20 22.89 5.30
C ARG A 32 12.99 23.78 4.34
N GLY A 33 12.31 24.66 3.60
CA GLY A 33 12.94 25.54 2.60
C GLY A 33 13.45 24.79 1.36
N LEU A 34 12.88 23.62 1.05
CA LEU A 34 13.24 22.83 -0.13
C LEU A 34 12.34 23.20 -1.31
N ALA A 35 12.93 23.35 -2.49
CA ALA A 35 12.19 23.42 -3.74
C ALA A 35 11.61 22.05 -4.10
N CYS A 36 10.44 22.06 -4.73
CA CYS A 36 9.68 20.86 -5.08
C CYS A 36 9.64 20.69 -6.59
N LEU A 37 10.33 19.69 -7.11
CA LEU A 37 10.41 19.39 -8.54
C LEU A 37 9.60 18.13 -8.86
N ILE A 38 9.03 18.07 -10.07
CA ILE A 38 8.25 16.90 -10.53
C ILE A 38 8.88 16.34 -11.80
N VAL A 39 8.91 15.00 -11.87
CA VAL A 39 9.14 14.26 -13.11
C VAL A 39 7.87 13.49 -13.44
N ALA A 40 7.35 13.65 -14.66
CA ALA A 40 6.15 12.94 -15.13
C ALA A 40 6.29 12.53 -16.61
N LYS A 41 5.47 11.58 -17.07
CA LYS A 41 5.43 11.21 -18.48
C LYS A 41 4.88 12.33 -19.36
N LYS A 42 5.41 12.48 -20.58
CA LYS A 42 4.91 13.42 -21.59
C LYS A 42 3.47 13.13 -22.00
N SER A 43 3.03 11.89 -21.98
CA SER A 43 1.64 11.49 -22.20
C SER A 43 0.67 12.19 -21.25
N ARG A 44 1.15 12.60 -20.06
CA ARG A 44 0.39 13.34 -19.03
C ARG A 44 0.45 14.85 -19.19
N ARG A 45 0.97 15.36 -20.30
CA ARG A 45 1.11 16.80 -20.57
C ARG A 45 -0.21 17.58 -20.47
N HIS A 46 -1.33 16.94 -20.75
CA HIS A 46 -2.65 17.54 -20.60
C HIS A 46 -3.05 17.79 -19.15
N LEU A 47 -2.39 17.11 -18.19
CA LEU A 47 -2.59 17.27 -16.75
C LEU A 47 -1.67 18.32 -16.10
N LYS A 48 -1.04 19.19 -16.90
CA LYS A 48 -0.13 20.24 -16.38
C LYS A 48 -0.72 21.07 -15.26
N ARG A 49 -2.04 21.30 -15.27
CA ARG A 49 -2.74 21.98 -14.18
C ARG A 49 -2.56 21.33 -12.82
N LEU A 50 -2.28 20.00 -12.78
CA LEU A 50 -2.05 19.23 -11.55
C LEU A 50 -0.65 19.44 -10.97
N TYR A 51 0.24 20.13 -11.70
CA TYR A 51 1.63 20.32 -11.31
C TYR A 51 1.97 21.77 -10.99
N THR A 52 0.94 22.61 -10.79
CA THR A 52 1.10 24.06 -10.47
C THR A 52 1.70 24.31 -9.11
N ASP A 53 1.73 23.29 -8.24
CA ASP A 53 2.36 23.31 -6.93
C ASP A 53 3.88 23.01 -6.97
N SER A 54 4.45 22.69 -8.14
CA SER A 54 5.88 22.46 -8.31
C SER A 54 6.64 23.73 -8.69
N ASP A 55 7.92 23.80 -8.27
CA ASP A 55 8.84 24.88 -8.68
C ASP A 55 9.39 24.60 -10.08
N ASP A 56 9.48 23.33 -10.49
CA ASP A 56 9.84 22.93 -11.86
C ASP A 56 9.21 21.60 -12.24
N LEU A 57 8.97 21.38 -13.55
CA LEU A 57 8.34 20.20 -14.12
C LEU A 57 9.14 19.63 -15.30
N PHE A 58 9.63 18.41 -15.15
CA PHE A 58 10.34 17.68 -16.18
C PHE A 58 9.44 16.61 -16.80
N LEU A 59 9.20 16.69 -18.10
CA LEU A 59 8.41 15.72 -18.85
C LEU A 59 9.32 14.78 -19.63
N VAL A 60 9.17 13.47 -19.40
CA VAL A 60 9.96 12.40 -20.03
C VAL A 60 9.05 11.46 -20.83
N GLU A 61 9.62 10.75 -21.81
CA GLU A 61 8.87 9.73 -22.57
C GLU A 61 8.65 8.47 -21.74
N ARG A 62 9.68 8.08 -20.98
CA ARG A 62 9.67 6.88 -20.12
C ARG A 62 10.18 7.23 -18.74
N LEU A 63 9.68 6.49 -17.74
CA LEU A 63 10.16 6.58 -16.35
C LEU A 63 11.16 5.45 -16.08
N ASP A 64 12.29 5.47 -16.80
CA ASP A 64 13.42 4.55 -16.64
C ASP A 64 14.65 5.26 -16.05
N GLU A 65 15.67 4.50 -15.69
CA GLU A 65 16.89 5.02 -15.04
C GLU A 65 17.60 6.08 -15.89
N GLU A 66 17.69 5.86 -17.19
CA GLU A 66 18.36 6.78 -18.13
C GLU A 66 17.64 8.14 -18.18
N SER A 67 16.31 8.11 -18.32
CA SER A 67 15.49 9.33 -18.32
C SER A 67 15.57 10.08 -17.00
N LEU A 68 15.52 9.37 -15.87
CA LEU A 68 15.61 10.00 -14.55
C LEU A 68 17.00 10.60 -14.30
N LEU A 69 18.08 9.90 -14.68
CA LEU A 69 19.44 10.44 -14.57
C LEU A 69 19.62 11.71 -15.42
N SER A 70 19.08 11.72 -16.66
CA SER A 70 19.09 12.92 -17.50
C SER A 70 18.35 14.10 -16.87
N VAL A 71 17.22 13.85 -16.21
CA VAL A 71 16.49 14.89 -15.46
C VAL A 71 17.30 15.39 -14.26
N VAL A 72 17.89 14.47 -13.49
CA VAL A 72 18.74 14.81 -12.35
C VAL A 72 19.92 15.70 -12.79
N GLU A 73 20.58 15.36 -13.90
CA GLU A 73 21.66 16.17 -14.47
C GLU A 73 21.18 17.59 -14.83
N LYS A 74 20.02 17.71 -15.48
CA LYS A 74 19.41 19.01 -15.81
C LYS A 74 19.07 19.83 -14.56
N ALA A 75 18.35 19.22 -13.61
CA ALA A 75 17.97 19.87 -12.36
C ALA A 75 19.18 20.30 -11.54
N SER A 76 20.26 19.51 -11.55
CA SER A 76 21.50 19.81 -10.83
C SER A 76 22.23 21.07 -11.32
N LYS A 77 21.88 21.61 -12.51
CA LYS A 77 22.42 22.89 -12.98
C LYS A 77 21.89 24.06 -12.15
N GLU A 78 20.66 23.97 -11.64
CA GLU A 78 19.99 25.05 -10.90
C GLU A 78 19.80 24.74 -9.42
N TYR A 79 19.66 23.46 -9.07
CA TYR A 79 19.36 22.98 -7.72
C TYR A 79 20.47 22.09 -7.15
N ARG A 80 20.54 22.02 -5.82
CA ARG A 80 21.25 20.97 -5.09
C ARG A 80 20.24 19.93 -4.66
N LEU A 81 20.24 18.76 -5.29
CA LEU A 81 19.29 17.71 -4.99
C LEU A 81 19.55 17.08 -3.62
N ALA A 82 18.52 17.05 -2.79
CA ALA A 82 18.54 16.48 -1.45
C ALA A 82 17.88 15.10 -1.42
N ALA A 83 16.83 14.85 -2.23
CA ALA A 83 16.18 13.56 -2.36
C ALA A 83 15.50 13.41 -3.72
N VAL A 84 15.38 12.17 -4.18
CA VAL A 84 14.53 11.73 -5.31
C VAL A 84 13.67 10.59 -4.80
N PHE A 85 12.37 10.64 -5.00
CA PHE A 85 11.46 9.59 -4.52
C PHE A 85 10.19 9.50 -5.34
N SER A 86 9.50 8.36 -5.25
CA SER A 86 8.15 8.14 -5.76
C SER A 86 7.25 7.70 -4.61
N TYR A 87 5.95 7.94 -4.73
CA TYR A 87 5.00 7.37 -3.77
C TYR A 87 4.91 5.85 -3.91
N ALA A 88 5.04 5.36 -5.12
CA ALA A 88 4.70 3.99 -5.46
C ALA A 88 5.89 3.04 -5.34
N GLY A 89 5.81 2.09 -4.44
CA GLY A 89 6.49 0.80 -4.58
C GLY A 89 5.88 -0.04 -5.72
N GLN A 90 5.23 0.58 -6.71
CA GLN A 90 4.42 -0.10 -7.72
C GLN A 90 5.22 -0.42 -8.98
N ALA A 91 4.87 -1.52 -9.65
CA ALA A 91 5.29 -1.78 -11.01
C ALA A 91 4.46 -0.91 -11.98
N THR A 92 5.10 -0.44 -13.04
CA THR A 92 4.47 0.24 -14.18
C THR A 92 4.79 -0.53 -15.45
N PRO A 93 4.16 -0.22 -16.60
CA PRO A 93 4.58 -0.80 -17.87
C PRO A 93 6.06 -0.60 -18.21
N ASP A 94 6.69 0.44 -17.65
CA ASP A 94 8.12 0.74 -17.82
C ASP A 94 9.02 0.00 -16.80
N GLY A 95 8.43 -0.74 -15.84
CA GLY A 95 9.11 -1.47 -14.79
C GLY A 95 8.67 -1.09 -13.38
N GLN A 96 9.40 -1.55 -12.37
CA GLN A 96 9.15 -1.20 -10.97
C GLN A 96 9.74 0.18 -10.67
N ILE A 97 8.89 1.21 -10.64
CA ILE A 97 9.36 2.60 -10.46
C ILE A 97 10.10 2.82 -9.14
N GLY A 98 9.66 2.17 -8.06
CA GLY A 98 10.36 2.22 -6.78
C GLY A 98 11.80 1.73 -6.88
N MET A 99 12.06 0.63 -7.61
CA MET A 99 13.41 0.14 -7.88
C MET A 99 14.19 1.08 -8.78
N THR A 100 13.57 1.59 -9.84
CA THR A 100 14.20 2.56 -10.76
C THR A 100 14.68 3.78 -10.01
N VAL A 101 13.83 4.37 -9.17
CA VAL A 101 14.19 5.52 -8.32
C VAL A 101 15.29 5.16 -7.31
N ALA A 102 15.20 4.00 -6.67
CA ALA A 102 16.20 3.54 -5.72
C ALA A 102 17.59 3.31 -6.37
N ASN A 103 17.62 2.76 -7.59
CA ASN A 103 18.87 2.62 -8.35
C ASN A 103 19.48 3.97 -8.72
N VAL A 104 18.66 4.91 -9.18
CA VAL A 104 19.09 6.30 -9.45
C VAL A 104 19.66 6.93 -8.19
N CYS A 105 18.96 6.83 -7.04
CA CYS A 105 19.45 7.36 -5.76
C CYS A 105 20.79 6.71 -5.36
N ARG A 106 20.91 5.39 -5.50
CA ARG A 106 22.17 4.66 -5.22
C ARG A 106 23.31 5.17 -6.07
N SER A 107 23.12 5.37 -7.38
CA SER A 107 24.15 5.85 -8.29
C SER A 107 24.59 7.31 -7.99
N LEU A 108 23.70 8.10 -7.36
CA LEU A 108 23.95 9.50 -7.00
C LEU A 108 24.41 9.67 -5.54
N GLY A 109 24.50 8.61 -4.75
CA GLY A 109 24.80 8.67 -3.33
C GLY A 109 23.72 9.36 -2.49
N LEU A 110 22.47 9.38 -2.98
CA LEU A 110 21.30 9.88 -2.25
C LEU A 110 20.72 8.80 -1.35
N HIS A 111 20.18 9.19 -0.20
CA HIS A 111 19.51 8.26 0.70
C HIS A 111 18.17 7.81 0.13
N HIS A 112 17.96 6.50 0.11
CA HIS A 112 16.72 5.87 -0.32
C HIS A 112 16.68 4.43 0.21
N SER A 113 15.52 3.76 0.11
CA SER A 113 15.43 2.32 0.35
C SER A 113 16.30 1.53 -0.62
N SER A 114 16.77 0.34 -0.20
CA SER A 114 17.50 -0.54 -1.10
C SER A 114 16.60 -1.04 -2.24
N PRO A 115 17.08 -1.05 -3.50
CA PRO A 115 16.30 -1.60 -4.62
C PRO A 115 15.90 -3.06 -4.38
N GLU A 116 16.79 -3.85 -3.77
CA GLU A 116 16.56 -5.25 -3.44
C GLU A 116 15.45 -5.41 -2.39
N GLY A 117 15.39 -4.53 -1.38
CA GLY A 117 14.33 -4.51 -0.37
C GLY A 117 12.98 -4.10 -0.96
N ILE A 118 12.95 -3.09 -1.82
CA ILE A 118 11.74 -2.69 -2.55
C ILE A 118 11.23 -3.84 -3.42
N ASN A 119 12.12 -4.50 -4.17
CA ASN A 119 11.75 -5.65 -4.99
C ASN A 119 11.18 -6.80 -4.16
N ALA A 120 11.82 -7.12 -3.03
CA ALA A 120 11.38 -8.20 -2.15
C ALA A 120 10.01 -7.91 -1.51
N CYS A 121 9.64 -6.65 -1.35
CA CYS A 121 8.32 -6.26 -0.88
C CYS A 121 7.26 -6.30 -2.00
N ASN A 122 7.60 -5.85 -3.21
CA ASN A 122 6.64 -5.76 -4.31
C ASN A 122 6.35 -7.10 -4.99
N ASP A 123 7.32 -8.02 -4.98
CA ASP A 123 7.23 -9.35 -5.58
C ASP A 123 6.85 -10.38 -4.52
N LYS A 124 5.58 -10.78 -4.47
CA LYS A 124 5.07 -11.73 -3.46
C LYS A 124 5.80 -13.07 -3.47
N PHE A 125 6.27 -13.53 -4.62
CA PHE A 125 7.06 -14.76 -4.71
C PHE A 125 8.46 -14.60 -4.12
N VAL A 126 9.15 -13.49 -4.42
CA VAL A 126 10.46 -13.16 -3.82
C VAL A 126 10.31 -12.94 -2.31
N MET A 127 9.24 -12.30 -1.88
CA MET A 127 8.91 -12.12 -0.46
C MET A 127 8.85 -13.47 0.27
N ARG A 128 8.09 -14.44 -0.26
CA ARG A 128 7.99 -15.78 0.34
C ARG A 128 9.34 -16.47 0.42
N ARG A 129 10.13 -16.45 -0.66
CA ARG A 129 11.47 -17.03 -0.69
C ARG A 129 12.41 -16.40 0.33
N ARG A 130 12.38 -15.07 0.48
CA ARG A 130 13.19 -14.38 1.48
C ARG A 130 12.85 -14.80 2.91
N LEU A 131 11.57 -14.99 3.22
CA LEU A 131 11.15 -15.48 4.54
C LEU A 131 11.65 -16.92 4.77
N GLU A 132 11.54 -17.78 3.77
CA GLU A 132 12.05 -19.15 3.80
C GLU A 132 13.58 -19.19 4.02
N ASP A 133 14.34 -18.44 3.22
CA ASP A 133 15.80 -18.33 3.31
C ASP A 133 16.28 -17.88 4.70
N HIS A 134 15.44 -17.13 5.45
CA HIS A 134 15.73 -16.64 6.80
C HIS A 134 15.03 -17.44 7.90
N ALA A 135 14.41 -18.57 7.57
CA ALA A 135 13.65 -19.42 8.49
C ALA A 135 12.56 -18.68 9.29
N ILE A 136 11.93 -17.66 8.69
CA ILE A 136 10.81 -16.92 9.27
C ILE A 136 9.52 -17.67 8.97
N PRO A 137 8.68 -17.97 9.97
CA PRO A 137 7.43 -18.67 9.77
C PRO A 137 6.55 -17.97 8.73
N SER A 138 6.15 -18.68 7.68
CA SER A 138 5.33 -18.16 6.58
C SER A 138 4.32 -19.22 6.16
N VAL A 139 3.56 -18.96 5.11
CA VAL A 139 2.64 -19.90 4.48
C VAL A 139 3.35 -20.71 3.40
N SER A 140 2.87 -21.91 3.10
CA SER A 140 3.29 -22.69 1.92
C SER A 140 2.85 -21.96 0.66
N TYR A 141 3.61 -22.05 -0.43
CA TYR A 141 3.33 -21.30 -1.64
C TYR A 141 3.87 -21.98 -2.90
N VAL A 142 3.17 -21.82 -4.03
CA VAL A 142 3.59 -22.30 -5.37
C VAL A 142 3.31 -21.21 -6.40
N LEU A 143 4.28 -20.96 -7.29
CA LEU A 143 4.12 -20.03 -8.40
C LEU A 143 3.75 -20.80 -9.67
N CYS A 144 2.61 -20.46 -10.28
CA CYS A 144 2.04 -21.10 -11.46
C CYS A 144 1.96 -20.13 -12.64
N GLN A 145 2.20 -20.62 -13.86
CA GLN A 145 2.19 -19.82 -15.08
C GLN A 145 1.24 -20.35 -16.17
N ASN A 146 0.63 -21.51 -15.93
CA ASN A 146 -0.34 -22.14 -16.82
C ASN A 146 -1.27 -23.05 -16.04
N GLU A 147 -2.35 -23.53 -16.70
CA GLU A 147 -3.38 -24.34 -16.07
C GLU A 147 -2.85 -25.68 -15.52
N ALA A 148 -1.90 -26.32 -16.19
CA ALA A 148 -1.31 -27.57 -15.71
C ALA A 148 -0.51 -27.36 -14.39
N GLU A 149 0.30 -26.30 -14.33
CA GLU A 149 1.00 -25.91 -13.09
C GLU A 149 0.02 -25.51 -11.98
N LEU A 150 -1.10 -24.87 -12.36
CA LEU A 150 -2.13 -24.45 -11.42
C LEU A 150 -2.81 -25.66 -10.75
N ILE A 151 -3.19 -26.67 -11.52
CA ILE A 151 -3.78 -27.92 -11.00
C ILE A 151 -2.78 -28.64 -10.09
N ALA A 152 -1.53 -28.80 -10.55
CA ALA A 152 -0.49 -29.45 -9.75
C ALA A 152 -0.21 -28.69 -8.44
N GLY A 153 -0.10 -27.36 -8.51
CA GLY A 153 0.10 -26.49 -7.35
C GLY A 153 -1.08 -26.51 -6.39
N GLY A 154 -2.32 -26.57 -6.89
CA GLY A 154 -3.51 -26.71 -6.08
C GLY A 154 -3.53 -28.02 -5.29
N LEU A 155 -3.08 -29.11 -5.89
CA LEU A 155 -2.93 -30.41 -5.21
C LEU A 155 -1.79 -30.40 -4.18
N GLU A 156 -0.69 -29.70 -4.46
CA GLU A 156 0.46 -29.57 -3.55
C GLU A 156 0.11 -28.74 -2.30
N ILE A 157 -0.54 -27.59 -2.48
CA ILE A 157 -0.94 -26.69 -1.37
C ILE A 157 -2.11 -27.30 -0.59
N GLY A 158 -3.09 -27.89 -1.29
CA GLY A 158 -4.37 -28.34 -0.72
C GLY A 158 -5.40 -27.21 -0.64
N TYR A 159 -6.66 -27.61 -0.53
CA TYR A 159 -7.80 -26.67 -0.43
C TYR A 159 -8.34 -26.61 1.01
N PRO A 160 -8.82 -25.42 1.47
CA PRO A 160 -8.86 -24.17 0.72
C PRO A 160 -7.48 -23.52 0.58
N LEU A 161 -7.30 -22.73 -0.48
CA LEU A 161 -6.08 -21.97 -0.75
C LEU A 161 -6.40 -20.54 -1.18
N ILE A 162 -5.39 -19.66 -1.17
CA ILE A 162 -5.45 -18.31 -1.75
C ILE A 162 -4.76 -18.33 -3.11
N ALA A 163 -5.46 -17.82 -4.13
CA ALA A 163 -4.90 -17.52 -5.44
C ALA A 163 -4.82 -16.01 -5.62
N LYS A 164 -3.62 -15.50 -6.00
CA LYS A 164 -3.39 -14.07 -6.18
C LYS A 164 -2.30 -13.79 -7.23
N PRO A 165 -2.35 -12.64 -7.93
CA PRO A 165 -1.26 -12.22 -8.82
C PRO A 165 0.06 -12.09 -8.06
N ARG A 166 1.17 -12.41 -8.72
CA ARG A 166 2.52 -12.22 -8.17
C ARG A 166 2.81 -10.77 -7.80
N PHE A 167 2.40 -9.85 -8.66
CA PHE A 167 2.40 -8.40 -8.43
C PHE A 167 0.95 -7.91 -8.41
N GLY A 168 0.69 -6.80 -7.74
CA GLY A 168 -0.66 -6.21 -7.71
C GLY A 168 -0.86 -5.32 -6.50
N ALA A 169 -1.97 -4.60 -6.50
CA ALA A 169 -2.42 -3.72 -5.43
C ALA A 169 -3.95 -3.79 -5.33
N ARG A 170 -4.55 -3.17 -4.30
CA ARG A 170 -6.00 -3.05 -4.13
C ARG A 170 -6.72 -4.39 -4.06
N SER A 171 -6.12 -5.39 -3.45
CA SER A 171 -6.68 -6.76 -3.37
C SER A 171 -7.13 -7.33 -4.72
N ALA A 172 -6.59 -6.79 -5.85
CA ALA A 172 -7.02 -7.16 -7.18
C ALA A 172 -6.71 -8.63 -7.48
N PHE A 173 -7.76 -9.36 -7.90
CA PHE A 173 -7.73 -10.79 -8.22
C PHE A 173 -7.17 -11.66 -7.10
N ILE A 174 -7.54 -11.36 -5.85
CA ILE A 174 -7.27 -12.21 -4.69
C ILE A 174 -8.52 -13.00 -4.34
N LYS A 175 -8.43 -14.33 -4.34
CA LYS A 175 -9.56 -15.22 -4.05
C LYS A 175 -9.16 -16.38 -3.15
N LYS A 176 -10.00 -16.66 -2.15
CA LYS A 176 -10.03 -17.94 -1.48
C LYS A 176 -10.74 -18.95 -2.37
N CYS A 177 -10.06 -20.03 -2.74
CA CYS A 177 -10.61 -21.11 -3.55
C CYS A 177 -10.80 -22.35 -2.67
N GLU A 178 -12.03 -22.84 -2.60
CA GLU A 178 -12.40 -24.04 -1.83
C GLU A 178 -12.19 -25.32 -2.65
N THR A 179 -12.13 -25.20 -3.98
CA THR A 179 -12.03 -26.31 -4.93
C THR A 179 -11.16 -25.97 -6.14
N GLU A 180 -10.71 -27.00 -6.85
CA GLU A 180 -10.02 -26.87 -8.14
C GLU A 180 -10.87 -26.12 -9.17
N ALA A 181 -12.18 -26.39 -9.21
CA ALA A 181 -13.08 -25.72 -10.15
C ALA A 181 -13.15 -24.21 -9.91
N GLU A 182 -13.19 -23.75 -8.65
CA GLU A 182 -13.14 -22.34 -8.30
C GLU A 182 -11.78 -21.71 -8.64
N LEU A 183 -10.69 -22.44 -8.43
CA LEU A 183 -9.35 -21.99 -8.78
C LEU A 183 -9.20 -21.78 -10.30
N LEU A 184 -9.67 -22.73 -11.11
CA LEU A 184 -9.64 -22.63 -12.57
C LEU A 184 -10.53 -21.48 -13.09
N GLU A 185 -11.71 -21.31 -12.51
CA GLU A 185 -12.61 -20.20 -12.86
C GLU A 185 -11.97 -18.85 -12.53
N HIS A 186 -11.39 -18.70 -11.34
CA HIS A 186 -10.69 -17.50 -10.93
C HIS A 186 -9.51 -17.18 -11.87
N TYR A 187 -8.74 -18.19 -12.26
CA TYR A 187 -7.63 -18.02 -13.18
C TYR A 187 -8.09 -17.52 -14.56
N ARG A 188 -9.21 -18.05 -15.09
CA ARG A 188 -9.80 -17.57 -16.34
C ARG A 188 -10.24 -16.11 -16.25
N VAL A 189 -10.88 -15.72 -15.14
CA VAL A 189 -11.27 -14.32 -14.92
C VAL A 189 -10.04 -13.42 -14.88
N TYR A 190 -8.98 -13.83 -14.16
CA TYR A 190 -7.72 -13.08 -14.13
C TYR A 190 -7.12 -12.92 -15.54
N GLN A 191 -7.12 -13.96 -16.37
CA GLN A 191 -6.63 -13.90 -17.76
C GLN A 191 -7.43 -12.93 -18.64
N LEU A 192 -8.73 -12.84 -18.44
CA LEU A 192 -9.64 -12.07 -19.28
C LEU A 192 -9.75 -10.59 -18.86
N GLU A 193 -9.60 -10.30 -17.57
CA GLU A 193 -9.96 -9.00 -17.01
C GLU A 193 -8.76 -8.20 -16.44
N PHE A 194 -7.55 -8.79 -16.36
CA PHE A 194 -6.41 -8.14 -15.69
C PHE A 194 -6.04 -6.78 -16.29
N ASP A 195 -6.19 -6.59 -17.61
CA ASP A 195 -5.85 -5.36 -18.32
C ASP A 195 -6.90 -4.24 -18.16
N ARG A 196 -8.09 -4.58 -17.67
CA ARG A 196 -9.18 -3.65 -17.37
C ARG A 196 -9.15 -3.13 -15.94
N SER A 197 -8.33 -3.75 -15.07
CA SER A 197 -8.17 -3.35 -13.68
C SER A 197 -7.51 -1.98 -13.57
N LEU A 198 -7.89 -1.18 -12.57
CA LEU A 198 -7.12 0.02 -12.18
C LEU A 198 -5.68 -0.34 -11.77
N SER A 199 -5.48 -1.56 -11.31
CA SER A 199 -4.18 -2.10 -10.94
C SER A 199 -3.39 -2.68 -12.12
N ALA A 200 -3.90 -2.57 -13.37
CA ALA A 200 -3.26 -3.18 -14.56
C ALA A 200 -1.80 -2.78 -14.72
N SER A 201 -1.45 -1.53 -14.44
CA SER A 201 -0.07 -1.05 -14.47
C SER A 201 0.82 -1.72 -13.42
N SER A 202 0.24 -2.21 -12.31
CA SER A 202 0.96 -2.86 -11.22
C SER A 202 1.34 -4.31 -11.54
N PHE A 203 0.65 -4.96 -12.49
CA PHE A 203 0.96 -6.35 -12.89
C PHE A 203 2.21 -6.50 -13.76
N GLY A 204 2.92 -5.45 -14.03
CA GLY A 204 4.03 -5.25 -14.96
C GLY A 204 4.93 -6.44 -15.30
N HIS A 205 5.58 -6.36 -16.44
CA HIS A 205 6.57 -7.35 -16.90
C HIS A 205 7.88 -7.24 -16.11
N CYS A 206 8.03 -8.00 -15.02
CA CYS A 206 9.29 -8.09 -14.30
C CYS A 206 9.98 -9.42 -14.58
N SER A 207 11.23 -9.34 -15.03
CA SER A 207 12.12 -10.49 -15.23
C SER A 207 13.14 -10.50 -14.08
N ILE A 208 12.78 -11.07 -12.93
CA ILE A 208 13.72 -11.25 -11.83
C ILE A 208 13.73 -12.73 -11.47
N GLY A 209 14.88 -13.37 -11.65
CA GLY A 209 15.06 -14.80 -11.38
C GLY A 209 14.62 -15.73 -12.52
N SER A 210 14.49 -17.01 -12.21
CA SER A 210 14.28 -18.09 -13.19
C SER A 210 12.88 -18.14 -13.82
N LYS A 211 11.87 -17.51 -13.21
CA LYS A 211 10.49 -17.45 -13.74
C LYS A 211 10.10 -16.01 -14.04
N ARG A 212 9.92 -15.71 -15.33
CA ARG A 212 9.43 -14.41 -15.80
C ARG A 212 7.98 -14.22 -15.35
N ASN A 213 7.62 -13.03 -14.86
CA ASN A 213 6.22 -12.69 -14.63
C ASN A 213 5.54 -12.42 -15.98
N ILE A 214 4.38 -13.03 -16.20
CA ILE A 214 3.51 -12.81 -17.36
C ILE A 214 2.17 -12.31 -16.81
N PRO A 215 1.84 -11.01 -16.96
CA PRO A 215 0.55 -10.48 -16.53
C PRO A 215 -0.61 -11.29 -17.12
N GLY A 216 -1.66 -11.51 -16.35
CA GLY A 216 -2.78 -12.35 -16.74
C GLY A 216 -2.51 -13.85 -16.76
N SER A 217 -1.26 -14.31 -16.49
CA SER A 217 -0.94 -15.74 -16.48
C SER A 217 -0.18 -16.18 -15.23
N THR A 218 0.73 -15.35 -14.72
CA THR A 218 1.50 -15.72 -13.52
C THR A 218 0.68 -15.46 -12.26
N ILE A 219 0.38 -16.51 -11.52
CA ILE A 219 -0.38 -16.48 -10.28
C ILE A 219 0.36 -17.22 -9.16
N LEU A 220 0.26 -16.71 -7.94
CA LEU A 220 0.81 -17.32 -6.73
C LEU A 220 -0.33 -18.01 -5.98
N LEU A 221 -0.16 -19.29 -5.70
CA LEU A 221 -1.01 -20.05 -4.77
C LEU A 221 -0.37 -20.02 -3.38
N GLU A 222 -1.17 -19.81 -2.36
CA GLU A 222 -0.73 -19.83 -0.97
C GLU A 222 -1.69 -20.65 -0.10
N GLU A 223 -1.15 -21.29 0.92
CA GLU A 223 -1.92 -21.97 1.97
C GLU A 223 -2.93 -20.97 2.59
N TRP A 224 -4.20 -21.40 2.69
CA TRP A 224 -5.18 -20.68 3.49
C TRP A 224 -4.86 -20.83 4.97
N ILE A 225 -4.87 -19.75 5.72
CA ILE A 225 -4.67 -19.75 7.16
C ILE A 225 -5.84 -19.03 7.86
N ASP A 226 -6.31 -19.62 8.95
CA ASP A 226 -7.30 -19.02 9.82
C ASP A 226 -6.64 -18.18 10.91
N GLY A 227 -7.29 -17.06 11.28
CA GLY A 227 -6.80 -16.19 12.33
C GLY A 227 -7.32 -14.77 12.20
N VAL A 228 -7.03 -13.95 13.21
CA VAL A 228 -7.38 -12.52 13.20
C VAL A 228 -6.38 -11.79 12.31
N GLU A 229 -6.89 -11.05 11.33
CA GLU A 229 -6.07 -10.27 10.41
C GLU A 229 -5.86 -8.86 10.90
N GLY A 230 -4.67 -8.34 10.66
CA GLY A 230 -4.31 -6.97 11.02
C GLY A 230 -3.12 -6.46 10.23
N THR A 231 -2.76 -5.22 10.51
CA THR A 231 -1.59 -4.57 9.92
C THR A 231 -0.67 -3.98 10.99
N VAL A 232 0.61 -3.86 10.68
CA VAL A 232 1.57 -3.09 11.48
C VAL A 232 2.18 -2.01 10.61
N GLU A 233 1.98 -0.76 11.01
CA GLU A 233 2.64 0.36 10.37
C GLU A 233 4.02 0.58 11.01
N CYS A 234 5.04 0.47 10.20
CA CYS A 234 6.43 0.55 10.65
C CYS A 234 7.14 1.75 10.04
N VAL A 235 8.01 2.37 10.81
CA VAL A 235 9.04 3.28 10.28
C VAL A 235 10.39 2.54 10.31
N VAL A 236 11.00 2.42 9.14
CA VAL A 236 12.25 1.68 8.93
C VAL A 236 13.37 2.68 8.69
N THR A 237 14.31 2.79 9.61
CA THR A 237 15.53 3.58 9.43
C THR A 237 16.61 2.74 8.75
N GLU A 238 17.82 3.27 8.62
CA GLU A 238 18.97 2.48 8.13
C GLU A 238 19.29 1.29 9.03
N SER A 239 19.13 1.45 10.34
CA SER A 239 19.63 0.50 11.33
C SER A 239 18.56 -0.18 12.19
N ALA A 240 17.33 0.33 12.19
CA ALA A 240 16.28 -0.13 13.09
C ALA A 240 14.89 -0.08 12.44
N VAL A 241 14.00 -0.96 12.90
CA VAL A 241 12.57 -1.00 12.56
C VAL A 241 11.79 -0.59 13.80
N TYR A 242 10.89 0.38 13.65
CA TYR A 242 9.97 0.88 14.66
C TYR A 242 8.54 0.47 14.28
N PRO A 243 8.02 -0.64 14.84
CA PRO A 243 6.64 -1.10 14.58
C PRO A 243 5.67 -0.29 15.46
N LEU A 244 5.12 0.79 14.92
CA LEU A 244 4.38 1.78 15.70
C LEU A 244 2.92 1.39 15.93
N ILE A 245 2.13 1.26 14.87
CA ILE A 245 0.67 1.15 14.97
C ILE A 245 0.24 -0.24 14.52
N ILE A 246 -0.58 -0.89 15.33
CA ILE A 246 -1.29 -2.11 14.94
C ILE A 246 -2.74 -1.75 14.67
N ASN A 247 -3.23 -2.12 13.49
CA ASN A 247 -4.65 -2.04 13.14
C ASN A 247 -5.21 -3.48 13.10
N GLU A 248 -6.42 -3.68 13.58
CA GLU A 248 -7.15 -4.94 13.50
C GLU A 248 -8.26 -4.82 12.47
N LYS A 249 -8.38 -5.80 11.56
CA LYS A 249 -9.46 -5.88 10.58
C LYS A 249 -10.67 -6.54 11.22
N LEU A 250 -11.70 -5.75 11.58
CA LEU A 250 -12.89 -6.22 12.29
C LEU A 250 -13.97 -6.79 11.38
N ILE A 251 -14.09 -6.28 10.14
CA ILE A 251 -15.03 -6.73 9.12
C ILE A 251 -14.30 -6.78 7.78
N MET A 252 -14.33 -7.93 7.18
CA MET A 252 -13.89 -8.18 5.81
C MET A 252 -15.02 -8.86 5.05
N THR A 253 -15.09 -8.65 3.74
CA THR A 253 -16.11 -9.24 2.87
C THR A 253 -15.47 -9.92 1.69
N ASP A 254 -15.69 -11.22 1.55
CA ASP A 254 -15.30 -11.96 0.35
C ASP A 254 -16.23 -11.60 -0.81
N ARG A 255 -15.65 -11.27 -1.94
CA ARG A 255 -16.32 -11.08 -3.23
C ARG A 255 -15.85 -12.16 -4.19
N SER A 256 -16.42 -12.17 -5.38
CA SER A 256 -16.15 -13.21 -6.38
C SER A 256 -14.64 -13.38 -6.67
N HIS A 257 -13.89 -12.26 -6.79
CA HIS A 257 -12.47 -12.25 -7.17
C HIS A 257 -11.62 -11.23 -6.39
N THR A 258 -12.11 -10.75 -5.23
CA THR A 258 -11.39 -9.83 -4.34
C THR A 258 -11.86 -9.99 -2.90
N ILE A 259 -11.04 -9.57 -1.95
CA ILE A 259 -11.36 -9.52 -0.52
C ILE A 259 -11.36 -8.06 -0.09
N LEU A 260 -12.48 -7.58 0.45
CA LEU A 260 -12.70 -6.19 0.82
C LEU A 260 -12.45 -5.95 2.31
N GLU A 261 -11.76 -4.87 2.64
CA GLU A 261 -11.50 -4.41 4.01
C GLU A 261 -12.51 -3.35 4.43
N ASN A 262 -13.58 -3.76 5.10
CA ASN A 262 -14.72 -2.87 5.40
C ASN A 262 -14.52 -2.02 6.66
N LEU A 263 -13.95 -2.61 7.72
CA LEU A 263 -13.82 -1.96 9.01
C LEU A 263 -12.53 -2.39 9.72
N LEU A 264 -11.72 -1.42 10.07
CA LEU A 264 -10.54 -1.60 10.91
C LEU A 264 -10.70 -0.80 12.20
N ILE A 265 -10.03 -1.25 13.26
CA ILE A 265 -9.89 -0.51 14.52
C ILE A 265 -8.43 -0.37 14.92
N THR A 266 -8.10 0.75 15.56
CA THR A 266 -6.77 1.01 16.13
C THR A 266 -6.92 1.83 17.43
N PRO A 267 -6.20 1.49 18.53
CA PRO A 267 -5.47 0.24 18.78
C PRO A 267 -6.32 -1.02 18.61
N PRO A 268 -5.70 -2.21 18.41
CA PRO A 268 -6.43 -3.47 18.28
C PRO A 268 -7.04 -3.92 19.61
N GLU A 269 -8.10 -4.75 19.56
CA GLU A 269 -8.76 -5.27 20.74
C GLU A 269 -8.62 -6.79 20.94
N SER A 270 -8.45 -7.55 19.84
CA SER A 270 -8.38 -9.01 19.90
C SER A 270 -7.01 -9.54 20.32
N PHE A 271 -6.00 -8.67 20.45
CA PHE A 271 -4.64 -9.08 20.78
C PHE A 271 -4.29 -8.68 22.23
N SER A 272 -3.85 -9.64 23.01
CA SER A 272 -3.25 -9.35 24.31
C SER A 272 -1.92 -8.61 24.12
N SER A 273 -1.43 -7.90 25.14
CA SER A 273 -0.15 -7.20 25.10
C SER A 273 1.04 -8.13 24.75
N ALA A 274 0.97 -9.40 25.15
CA ALA A 274 1.94 -10.41 24.77
C ALA A 274 1.88 -10.74 23.27
N GLN A 275 0.69 -10.86 22.72
CA GLN A 275 0.48 -11.10 21.28
C GLN A 275 0.89 -9.88 20.45
N GLU A 276 0.55 -8.65 20.89
CA GLU A 276 1.03 -7.44 20.23
C GLU A 276 2.56 -7.38 20.15
N LYS A 277 3.25 -7.76 21.26
CA LYS A 277 4.70 -7.84 21.24
C LYS A 277 5.20 -8.85 20.21
N ILE A 278 4.62 -10.05 20.15
CA ILE A 278 4.98 -11.08 19.17
C ILE A 278 4.74 -10.59 17.74
N ILE A 279 3.60 -9.90 17.47
CA ILE A 279 3.29 -9.31 16.17
C ILE A 279 4.34 -8.27 15.77
N ARG A 280 4.72 -7.35 16.69
CA ARG A 280 5.73 -6.32 16.44
C ARG A 280 7.10 -6.92 16.16
N ASP A 281 7.52 -7.91 16.97
CA ASP A 281 8.80 -8.61 16.80
C ASP A 281 8.84 -9.36 15.45
N TYR A 282 7.72 -9.99 15.06
CA TYR A 282 7.58 -10.69 13.79
C TYR A 282 7.64 -9.74 12.59
N ALA A 283 6.94 -8.61 12.64
CA ALA A 283 7.02 -7.57 11.61
C ALA A 283 8.46 -7.07 11.42
N CYS A 284 9.19 -6.85 12.52
CA CYS A 284 10.61 -6.48 12.47
C CYS A 284 11.47 -7.56 11.80
N GLN A 285 11.22 -8.84 12.08
CA GLN A 285 11.95 -9.95 11.46
C GLN A 285 11.68 -10.02 9.95
N CYS A 286 10.41 -9.90 9.54
CA CYS A 286 10.01 -9.89 8.13
C CYS A 286 10.69 -8.75 7.37
N ILE A 287 10.60 -7.51 7.87
CA ILE A 287 11.21 -6.34 7.23
C ILE A 287 12.72 -6.52 7.06
N LYS A 288 13.41 -7.01 8.09
CA LYS A 288 14.86 -7.28 8.04
C LYS A 288 15.21 -8.36 7.00
N ALA A 289 14.46 -9.45 6.95
CA ALA A 289 14.68 -10.53 5.98
C ALA A 289 14.48 -10.04 4.53
N LEU A 290 13.53 -9.13 4.32
CA LEU A 290 13.30 -8.51 3.01
C LEU A 290 14.38 -7.49 2.64
N GLY A 291 15.20 -7.04 3.61
CA GLY A 291 16.26 -6.06 3.39
C GLY A 291 15.73 -4.65 3.12
N LEU A 292 14.50 -4.34 3.57
CA LEU A 292 13.92 -3.01 3.44
C LEU A 292 14.53 -2.08 4.49
N ASN A 293 14.93 -0.89 4.07
CA ASN A 293 15.43 0.19 4.93
C ASN A 293 14.88 1.54 4.44
N ARG A 294 15.03 2.61 5.23
CA ARG A 294 14.65 3.99 4.90
C ARG A 294 13.25 4.10 4.26
N ALA A 295 12.26 3.48 4.88
CA ALA A 295 10.90 3.42 4.37
C ALA A 295 9.86 3.57 5.49
N ILE A 296 8.66 3.97 5.14
CA ILE A 296 7.47 3.61 5.89
C ILE A 296 6.99 2.29 5.29
N ALA A 297 6.66 1.32 6.13
CA ALA A 297 6.24 0.00 5.68
C ALA A 297 4.90 -0.38 6.30
N HIS A 298 4.00 -0.87 5.47
CA HIS A 298 2.72 -1.43 5.83
C HIS A 298 2.83 -2.95 5.77
N VAL A 299 2.77 -3.59 6.94
CA VAL A 299 2.95 -5.05 7.10
C VAL A 299 1.60 -5.67 7.38
N GLU A 300 1.09 -6.48 6.49
CA GLU A 300 -0.16 -7.22 6.67
C GLU A 300 0.12 -8.62 7.20
N PHE A 301 -0.60 -9.01 8.23
CA PHE A 301 -0.41 -10.30 8.90
C PHE A 301 -1.74 -10.92 9.32
N LYS A 302 -1.70 -12.24 9.54
CA LYS A 302 -2.78 -12.97 10.21
C LYS A 302 -2.23 -13.63 11.48
N MET A 303 -2.85 -13.35 12.63
CA MET A 303 -2.50 -13.98 13.90
C MET A 303 -3.19 -15.32 14.01
N THR A 304 -2.43 -16.40 13.85
CA THR A 304 -2.91 -17.79 13.94
C THR A 304 -2.64 -18.37 15.33
N PRO A 305 -3.23 -19.53 15.70
CA PRO A 305 -2.87 -20.25 16.92
C PRO A 305 -1.37 -20.61 17.03
N LYS A 306 -0.68 -20.70 15.87
CA LYS A 306 0.76 -20.99 15.78
C LYS A 306 1.63 -19.72 15.70
N GLY A 307 1.06 -18.55 15.99
CA GLY A 307 1.71 -17.24 15.86
C GLY A 307 1.43 -16.53 14.54
N PRO A 308 1.99 -15.33 14.34
CA PRO A 308 1.72 -14.51 13.17
C PRO A 308 2.27 -15.15 11.88
N ARG A 309 1.56 -14.89 10.78
CA ARG A 309 1.96 -15.24 9.41
C ARG A 309 1.81 -14.01 8.54
N LEU A 310 2.82 -13.72 7.74
CA LEU A 310 2.84 -12.59 6.84
C LEU A 310 1.86 -12.81 5.68
N ILE A 311 1.04 -11.80 5.39
CA ILE A 311 0.27 -11.69 4.14
C ILE A 311 1.14 -10.98 3.12
N GLU A 312 1.53 -9.72 3.40
CA GLU A 312 2.48 -8.97 2.57
C GLU A 312 3.15 -7.81 3.34
N VAL A 313 4.24 -7.29 2.78
CA VAL A 313 4.87 -6.02 3.19
C VAL A 313 4.82 -5.06 2.01
N ASN A 314 4.21 -3.92 2.22
CA ASN A 314 4.18 -2.83 1.26
C ASN A 314 5.20 -1.76 1.68
N PRO A 315 6.18 -1.36 0.84
CA PRO A 315 7.19 -0.35 1.19
C PRO A 315 6.64 1.07 1.07
N ARG A 316 5.50 1.30 1.69
CA ARG A 316 4.73 2.55 1.71
C ARG A 316 3.79 2.60 2.90
N LEU A 317 3.24 3.77 3.16
CA LEU A 317 2.14 3.95 4.10
C LEU A 317 0.90 3.13 3.67
N GLY A 318 0.19 2.56 4.61
CA GLY A 318 -1.08 1.87 4.38
C GLY A 318 -2.15 2.77 3.76
N GLY A 319 -3.16 2.13 3.21
CA GLY A 319 -4.34 2.78 2.64
C GLY A 319 -5.28 3.40 3.69
N LEU A 320 -6.53 3.65 3.28
CA LEU A 320 -7.57 4.24 4.13
C LEU A 320 -7.08 5.52 4.85
N TYR A 321 -7.20 5.57 6.18
CA TYR A 321 -6.78 6.69 7.01
C TYR A 321 -5.62 6.36 7.96
N VAL A 322 -4.72 5.47 7.54
CA VAL A 322 -3.51 5.14 8.31
C VAL A 322 -2.65 6.39 8.59
N ASN A 323 -2.66 7.37 7.69
CA ASN A 323 -1.99 8.67 7.92
C ASN A 323 -2.55 9.42 9.14
N LEU A 324 -3.85 9.32 9.41
CA LEU A 324 -4.47 9.93 10.60
C LEU A 324 -4.15 9.12 11.85
N ALA A 325 -4.05 7.79 11.75
CA ALA A 325 -3.58 6.97 12.86
C ALA A 325 -2.14 7.36 13.28
N PHE A 326 -1.24 7.65 12.32
CA PHE A 326 0.08 8.21 12.63
C PHE A 326 0.00 9.53 13.38
N ALA A 327 -0.89 10.45 12.96
CA ALA A 327 -1.04 11.76 13.59
C ALA A 327 -1.67 11.64 14.99
N ASP A 328 -2.82 10.97 15.09
CA ASP A 328 -3.65 10.98 16.30
C ASP A 328 -3.12 10.06 17.40
N ILE A 329 -2.50 8.93 17.03
CA ILE A 329 -2.01 7.93 17.97
C ILE A 329 -0.50 8.06 18.21
N ALA A 330 0.30 8.09 17.14
CA ALA A 330 1.75 8.17 17.27
C ALA A 330 2.29 9.62 17.39
N GLY A 331 1.51 10.62 17.05
CA GLY A 331 1.93 12.03 17.06
C GLY A 331 2.97 12.34 16.00
N LEU A 332 2.92 11.64 14.88
CA LEU A 332 3.85 11.79 13.76
C LEU A 332 3.09 12.18 12.48
N CYS A 333 3.66 13.09 11.70
CA CYS A 333 3.25 13.28 10.31
C CYS A 333 4.01 12.27 9.44
N PRO A 334 3.33 11.31 8.76
CA PRO A 334 4.03 10.28 7.98
C PRO A 334 4.84 10.87 6.81
N TRP A 335 4.36 11.96 6.23
CA TRP A 335 5.02 12.65 5.11
C TRP A 335 6.33 13.33 5.55
N GLU A 336 6.31 14.00 6.69
CA GLU A 336 7.51 14.58 7.31
C GLU A 336 8.47 13.48 7.74
N THR A 337 7.97 12.37 8.30
CA THR A 337 8.76 11.21 8.70
C THR A 337 9.43 10.55 7.50
N HIS A 338 8.73 10.41 6.37
CA HIS A 338 9.32 9.89 5.14
C HIS A 338 10.44 10.80 4.61
N LEU A 339 10.24 12.11 4.59
CA LEU A 339 11.30 13.05 4.21
C LEU A 339 12.49 12.98 5.17
N ASP A 340 12.27 12.85 6.48
CA ASP A 340 13.36 12.71 7.46
C ASP A 340 14.22 11.46 7.20
N LEU A 341 13.60 10.34 6.75
CA LEU A 341 14.33 9.13 6.33
C LEU A 341 15.22 9.40 5.11
N LEU A 342 14.69 10.12 4.12
CA LEU A 342 15.41 10.43 2.87
C LEU A 342 16.49 11.50 3.07
N LEU A 343 16.28 12.43 3.99
CA LEU A 343 17.24 13.49 4.33
C LEU A 343 18.24 13.06 5.42
N ASN A 344 18.08 11.86 5.97
CA ASN A 344 18.92 11.32 7.06
C ASN A 344 18.94 12.20 8.32
N GLU A 345 17.76 12.67 8.74
CA GLU A 345 17.64 13.54 9.91
C GLU A 345 18.04 12.84 11.21
N THR A 346 18.98 13.44 11.94
CA THR A 346 19.60 12.82 13.12
C THR A 346 18.65 12.71 14.32
N CYS A 347 17.66 13.58 14.45
CA CYS A 347 16.68 13.56 15.54
C CYS A 347 15.54 12.53 15.34
N LEU A 348 15.45 11.89 14.17
CA LEU A 348 14.34 10.99 13.84
C LEU A 348 14.21 9.83 14.84
N SER A 349 15.31 9.17 15.20
CA SER A 349 15.27 8.04 16.13
C SER A 349 14.72 8.40 17.52
N THR A 350 14.98 9.62 18.00
CA THR A 350 14.42 10.13 19.26
C THR A 350 12.92 10.35 19.15
N ARG A 351 12.47 10.96 18.04
CA ARG A 351 11.03 11.16 17.77
C ARG A 351 10.28 9.84 17.67
N LEU A 352 10.88 8.82 17.05
CA LEU A 352 10.27 7.49 16.91
C LEU A 352 10.13 6.78 18.25
N ARG A 353 11.11 6.88 19.17
CA ARG A 353 10.95 6.33 20.54
C ARG A 353 9.83 7.02 21.32
N LEU A 354 9.71 8.34 21.21
CA LEU A 354 8.59 9.06 21.82
C LEU A 354 7.24 8.65 21.24
N ALA A 355 7.21 8.38 19.92
CA ALA A 355 6.01 7.86 19.27
C ALA A 355 5.65 6.46 19.78
N GLU A 356 6.61 5.56 19.98
CA GLU A 356 6.36 4.24 20.60
C GLU A 356 5.78 4.35 22.01
N GLU A 357 6.28 5.30 22.83
CA GLU A 357 5.71 5.55 24.16
C GLU A 357 4.26 6.07 24.07
N ARG A 358 4.02 6.98 23.14
CA ARG A 358 2.68 7.54 22.93
C ARG A 358 1.70 6.46 22.48
N VAL A 359 2.09 5.61 21.55
CA VAL A 359 1.27 4.49 21.08
C VAL A 359 0.94 3.52 22.23
N ARG A 360 1.94 3.15 23.07
CA ARG A 360 1.70 2.29 24.23
C ARG A 360 0.72 2.86 25.26
N ASN A 361 0.63 4.18 25.35
CA ASN A 361 -0.23 4.90 26.29
C ASN A 361 -1.50 5.41 25.62
N ALA A 362 -1.80 5.01 24.39
CA ALA A 362 -3.02 5.43 23.69
C ALA A 362 -4.25 4.93 24.42
N SER A 363 -5.17 5.85 24.74
CA SER A 363 -6.44 5.57 25.43
C SER A 363 -7.67 5.74 24.56
N LYS A 364 -7.49 6.32 23.37
CA LYS A 364 -8.55 6.52 22.40
C LYS A 364 -8.47 5.43 21.33
N HIS A 365 -9.63 4.99 20.88
CA HIS A 365 -9.77 4.10 19.75
C HIS A 365 -10.34 4.85 18.54
N TYR A 366 -9.86 4.48 17.39
CA TYR A 366 -10.33 5.01 16.13
C TYR A 366 -10.69 3.87 15.18
N SER A 367 -11.66 4.11 14.32
CA SER A 367 -12.03 3.16 13.28
C SER A 367 -11.87 3.76 11.90
N MET A 368 -11.39 2.94 10.97
CA MET A 368 -11.35 3.20 9.53
C MET A 368 -12.45 2.38 8.89
N MET A 369 -13.34 3.04 8.16
CA MET A 369 -14.47 2.40 7.48
C MET A 369 -14.34 2.62 5.98
N ALA A 370 -14.61 1.58 5.21
CA ALA A 370 -14.64 1.64 3.76
C ALA A 370 -15.97 1.08 3.23
N PHE A 371 -16.54 1.80 2.25
CA PHE A 371 -17.77 1.42 1.57
C PHE A 371 -17.47 1.24 0.08
N TYR A 372 -17.96 0.16 -0.48
CA TYR A 372 -17.60 -0.34 -1.79
C TYR A 372 -18.80 -0.32 -2.76
N PRO A 373 -18.56 -0.41 -4.09
CA PRO A 373 -19.64 -0.53 -5.05
C PRO A 373 -20.40 -1.84 -4.84
N ASN A 374 -21.73 -1.79 -5.00
CA ASN A 374 -22.62 -2.95 -5.01
C ASN A 374 -22.85 -3.53 -6.40
N SER A 375 -22.43 -2.81 -7.45
CA SER A 375 -22.47 -3.22 -8.86
C SER A 375 -21.34 -2.51 -9.62
N SER A 376 -20.98 -3.03 -10.80
CA SER A 376 -20.07 -2.35 -11.73
C SER A 376 -20.83 -1.33 -12.57
N GLY A 377 -20.20 -0.21 -12.90
CA GLY A 377 -20.81 0.87 -13.68
C GLY A 377 -20.16 2.24 -13.44
N VAL A 378 -20.87 3.31 -13.69
CA VAL A 378 -20.40 4.69 -13.46
C VAL A 378 -20.92 5.20 -12.12
N PHE A 379 -20.01 5.50 -11.20
CA PHE A 379 -20.34 6.02 -9.87
C PHE A 379 -20.83 7.48 -9.96
N LYS A 380 -22.09 7.73 -9.57
CA LYS A 380 -22.73 9.04 -9.64
C LYS A 380 -22.82 9.78 -8.30
N GLY A 381 -22.70 9.06 -7.19
CA GLY A 381 -22.81 9.64 -5.86
C GLY A 381 -23.39 8.69 -4.84
N PHE A 382 -23.93 9.26 -3.76
CA PHE A 382 -24.58 8.51 -2.67
C PHE A 382 -25.98 9.06 -2.38
N ALA A 383 -26.94 8.17 -2.17
CA ALA A 383 -28.11 8.49 -1.38
C ALA A 383 -27.74 8.32 0.11
N GLY A 384 -28.18 9.26 0.94
CA GLY A 384 -28.02 9.19 2.40
C GLY A 384 -26.63 9.62 2.94
N LEU A 385 -25.80 10.31 2.16
CA LEU A 385 -24.49 10.81 2.62
C LEU A 385 -24.58 11.71 3.87
N SER A 386 -25.72 12.38 4.08
CA SER A 386 -26.00 13.19 5.26
C SER A 386 -25.87 12.41 6.58
N ALA A 387 -26.01 11.09 6.58
CA ALA A 387 -25.78 10.26 7.76
C ALA A 387 -24.31 10.30 8.21
N VAL A 388 -23.35 10.45 7.28
CA VAL A 388 -21.92 10.66 7.57
C VAL A 388 -21.68 12.08 8.03
N GLU A 389 -22.16 13.06 7.26
CA GLU A 389 -21.96 14.49 7.50
C GLU A 389 -22.48 14.96 8.85
N SER A 390 -23.61 14.38 9.33
CA SER A 390 -24.22 14.72 10.61
C SER A 390 -23.70 13.91 11.80
N SER A 391 -22.87 12.92 11.59
CA SER A 391 -22.36 12.07 12.66
C SER A 391 -21.24 12.75 13.44
N ALA A 392 -21.48 13.08 14.72
CA ALA A 392 -20.45 13.65 15.60
C ALA A 392 -19.25 12.71 15.86
N LYS A 393 -19.32 11.45 15.48
CA LYS A 393 -18.23 10.47 15.61
C LYS A 393 -17.30 10.45 14.43
N ILE A 394 -17.77 10.86 13.26
CA ILE A 394 -16.96 10.94 12.04
C ILE A 394 -16.11 12.20 12.11
N LEU A 395 -14.80 12.04 12.16
CA LEU A 395 -13.84 13.13 12.24
C LEU A 395 -13.39 13.58 10.86
N GLU A 396 -13.30 12.63 9.92
CA GLU A 396 -12.88 12.85 8.54
C GLU A 396 -13.58 11.86 7.62
N PHE A 397 -13.95 12.27 6.42
CA PHE A 397 -14.41 11.37 5.37
C PHE A 397 -14.01 11.89 4.00
N ASP A 398 -13.94 10.97 3.04
CA ASP A 398 -13.56 11.25 1.67
C ASP A 398 -14.23 10.23 0.74
N HIS A 399 -14.57 10.66 -0.47
CA HIS A 399 -15.23 9.79 -1.44
C HIS A 399 -14.49 9.71 -2.77
N PHE A 400 -14.72 8.62 -3.49
CA PHE A 400 -14.21 8.42 -4.83
C PHE A 400 -14.82 9.48 -5.79
N PRO A 401 -14.10 9.90 -6.84
CA PRO A 401 -14.61 10.92 -7.75
C PRO A 401 -15.89 10.47 -8.47
N PHE A 402 -16.91 11.33 -8.46
CA PHE A 402 -18.13 11.10 -9.21
C PHE A 402 -17.86 11.08 -10.72
N GLY A 403 -18.55 10.23 -11.45
CA GLY A 403 -18.34 9.99 -12.87
C GLY A 403 -17.26 8.93 -13.20
N SER A 404 -16.59 8.39 -12.19
CA SER A 404 -15.60 7.31 -12.39
C SER A 404 -16.28 5.98 -12.69
N THR A 405 -15.70 5.19 -13.58
CA THR A 405 -16.07 3.78 -13.76
C THR A 405 -15.51 2.95 -12.62
N VAL A 406 -16.33 2.08 -12.04
CA VAL A 406 -15.97 1.20 -10.94
C VAL A 406 -16.37 -0.26 -11.26
N CYS A 407 -15.62 -1.21 -10.70
CA CYS A 407 -15.90 -2.64 -10.76
C CYS A 407 -16.13 -3.16 -9.35
N SER A 408 -17.17 -3.98 -9.15
CA SER A 408 -17.51 -4.52 -7.83
C SER A 408 -16.85 -5.85 -7.50
N GLU A 409 -16.26 -6.55 -8.48
CA GLU A 409 -15.97 -7.98 -8.37
C GLU A 409 -14.48 -8.32 -8.31
N THR A 410 -13.60 -7.49 -8.88
CA THR A 410 -12.20 -7.89 -9.13
C THR A 410 -11.16 -7.13 -8.32
N GLU A 411 -11.50 -5.98 -7.75
CA GLU A 411 -10.58 -5.15 -6.97
C GLU A 411 -11.32 -4.16 -6.05
N GLU A 412 -10.60 -3.55 -5.12
CA GLU A 412 -11.14 -2.59 -4.16
C GLU A 412 -11.29 -1.18 -4.77
N TYR A 413 -12.52 -0.68 -4.72
CA TYR A 413 -12.86 0.73 -5.00
C TYR A 413 -13.44 1.36 -3.74
N TYR A 414 -12.65 2.10 -2.99
CA TYR A 414 -13.12 2.85 -1.81
C TYR A 414 -14.05 3.99 -2.24
N LEU A 415 -15.34 3.71 -2.42
CA LEU A 415 -16.31 4.75 -2.80
C LEU A 415 -16.45 5.82 -1.72
N LEU A 416 -16.45 5.41 -0.46
CA LEU A 416 -16.45 6.29 0.69
C LEU A 416 -15.52 5.70 1.75
N LYS A 417 -14.74 6.56 2.39
CA LYS A 417 -13.91 6.23 3.55
C LYS A 417 -14.26 7.15 4.69
N CYS A 418 -14.25 6.64 5.91
CA CYS A 418 -14.48 7.42 7.11
C CYS A 418 -13.43 7.13 8.17
N TRP A 419 -13.00 8.16 8.88
CA TRP A 419 -12.20 8.11 10.11
C TRP A 419 -13.09 8.53 11.27
N ALA A 420 -13.23 7.69 12.28
CA ALA A 420 -14.12 7.94 13.38
C ALA A 420 -13.47 7.65 14.74
N GLU A 421 -13.73 8.49 15.75
CA GLU A 421 -13.41 8.19 17.15
C GLU A 421 -14.51 7.29 17.73
N VAL A 422 -14.11 6.18 18.32
CA VAL A 422 -15.02 5.17 18.90
C VAL A 422 -14.50 4.73 20.27
N LYS A 423 -15.37 4.15 21.08
CA LYS A 423 -14.96 3.64 22.41
C LYS A 423 -14.31 2.27 22.34
N ASN A 424 -14.75 1.44 21.39
CA ASN A 424 -14.31 0.05 21.21
C ASN A 424 -14.81 -0.52 19.87
N GLY A 425 -14.43 -1.75 19.56
CA GLY A 425 -14.83 -2.46 18.35
C GLY A 425 -16.34 -2.75 18.25
N THR A 426 -17.03 -2.90 19.36
CA THR A 426 -18.49 -3.04 19.36
C THR A 426 -19.18 -1.76 18.86
N GLU A 427 -18.73 -0.60 19.32
CA GLU A 427 -19.23 0.69 18.83
C GLU A 427 -18.84 0.94 17.38
N ALA A 428 -17.61 0.57 16.99
CA ALA A 428 -17.17 0.65 15.60
C ALA A 428 -18.06 -0.18 14.66
N LYS A 429 -18.37 -1.42 15.03
CA LYS A 429 -19.27 -2.29 14.26
C LYS A 429 -20.69 -1.73 14.19
N ALA A 430 -21.22 -1.23 15.30
CA ALA A 430 -22.56 -0.61 15.32
C ALA A 430 -22.63 0.64 14.44
N LEU A 431 -21.61 1.50 14.49
CA LEU A 431 -21.52 2.69 13.63
C LEU A 431 -21.42 2.30 12.15
N TYR A 432 -20.56 1.35 11.83
CA TYR A 432 -20.41 0.85 10.45
C TYR A 432 -21.74 0.27 9.91
N GLN A 433 -22.44 -0.57 10.70
CA GLN A 433 -23.72 -1.14 10.32
C GLN A 433 -24.80 -0.05 10.11
N MET A 434 -24.89 0.91 11.01
CA MET A 434 -25.82 2.04 10.87
C MET A 434 -25.56 2.82 9.59
N LEU A 435 -24.30 3.14 9.28
CA LEU A 435 -23.94 3.85 8.07
C LEU A 435 -24.23 2.99 6.81
N SER A 436 -23.90 1.69 6.82
CA SER A 436 -24.16 0.77 5.71
C SER A 436 -25.65 0.62 5.36
N MET A 437 -26.55 0.77 6.34
CA MET A 437 -28.00 0.75 6.10
C MET A 437 -28.54 2.06 5.51
N ASN A 438 -27.86 3.18 5.75
CA ASN A 438 -28.34 4.50 5.36
C ASN A 438 -27.66 5.06 4.10
N ILE A 439 -26.48 4.57 3.76
CA ILE A 439 -25.68 5.04 2.64
C ILE A 439 -25.78 4.05 1.49
N ASN A 440 -26.28 4.51 0.34
CA ASN A 440 -26.39 3.68 -0.85
C ASN A 440 -25.63 4.34 -2.02
N PRO A 441 -24.60 3.68 -2.58
CA PRO A 441 -23.94 4.19 -3.78
C PRO A 441 -24.90 4.15 -4.97
N ILE A 442 -24.90 5.23 -5.75
CA ILE A 442 -25.66 5.36 -7.00
C ILE A 442 -24.72 5.03 -8.15
N ILE A 443 -24.96 3.90 -8.82
CA ILE A 443 -24.14 3.40 -9.93
C ILE A 443 -25.06 3.16 -11.12
N GLU A 444 -24.68 3.71 -12.29
CA GLU A 444 -25.39 3.60 -13.57
C GLU A 444 -24.58 2.85 -14.63
#